data_4e271a7de6edd4fe90b169142c336da1
#
_entry.id   4e271a7de6edd4fe90b169142c336da1
#
_cell.length_a   1.000
_cell.length_b   1.000
_cell.length_c   1.000
_cell.angle_alpha   90.00
_cell.angle_beta   90.00
_cell.angle_gamma   90.00
#
_symmetry.space_group_name_H-M   'P 1'
#
loop_
_entity.id
_entity.type
_entity.pdbx_description
1 polymer ?
#
loop_
_entity_poly.entity_id
_entity_poly.type
_entity_poly.pdbx_seq_one_letter_code
_entity_poly.pdbx_strand_id
1 'polypeptide(L)'
;MLNELAKRPRASATSIAEATGISTDVALNRIRTLEHEKVIVRYSLVTDVQVLQHVNFYVLIYLNNVNAAREKAFRQFCQRQPNIIYIIKSLGEWDYELSIEAPTVATYREVMMSIAREFSDIIQEYNGMMVERLAKYVYP
;
A
#
# COMPACT_ATOMS: atom_id res chain seq x y z
N MET A 1 16.10 16.58 4.38
CA MET A 1 16.17 15.38 5.24
C MET A 1 15.19 14.30 4.82
N LEU A 2 13.88 14.53 4.73
CA LEU A 2 12.93 13.51 4.25
C LEU A 2 13.30 12.93 2.88
N ASN A 3 13.67 13.79 1.91
CA ASN A 3 14.12 13.33 0.59
C ASN A 3 15.38 12.44 0.65
N GLU A 4 16.28 12.67 1.58
CA GLU A 4 17.47 11.82 1.76
C GLU A 4 17.12 10.49 2.43
N LEU A 5 16.20 10.50 3.40
CA LEU A 5 15.66 9.27 3.98
C LEU A 5 14.87 8.44 2.95
N ALA A 6 14.08 9.08 2.09
CA ALA A 6 13.34 8.40 1.03
C ALA A 6 14.27 7.71 0.00
N LYS A 7 15.39 8.36 -0.36
CA LYS A 7 16.39 7.78 -1.27
C LYS A 7 17.22 6.67 -0.61
N ARG A 8 17.50 6.80 0.69
CA ARG A 8 18.39 5.91 1.44
C ARG A 8 17.79 5.54 2.80
N PRO A 9 16.69 4.77 2.84
CA PRO A 9 15.94 4.47 4.07
C PRO A 9 16.73 3.66 5.10
N ARG A 10 17.87 3.05 4.70
CA ARG A 10 18.79 2.33 5.58
C ARG A 10 20.03 3.15 5.98
N ALA A 11 20.11 4.40 5.56
CA ALA A 11 21.25 5.25 5.93
C ALA A 11 21.27 5.51 7.45
N SER A 12 22.47 5.50 8.03
CA SER A 12 22.63 5.91 9.43
C SER A 12 22.32 7.40 9.61
N ALA A 13 21.99 7.79 10.84
CA ALA A 13 21.78 9.20 11.14
C ALA A 13 23.01 10.06 10.82
N THR A 14 24.22 9.52 10.97
CA THR A 14 25.48 10.16 10.58
C THR A 14 25.52 10.42 9.08
N SER A 15 25.17 9.40 8.26
CA SER A 15 25.15 9.56 6.80
C SER A 15 24.08 10.56 6.32
N ILE A 16 22.95 10.62 6.99
CA ILE A 16 21.90 11.63 6.72
C ILE A 16 22.36 13.02 7.14
N ALA A 17 23.05 13.14 8.29
CA ALA A 17 23.59 14.38 8.78
C ALA A 17 24.61 14.98 7.80
N GLU A 18 25.56 14.16 7.33
CA GLU A 18 26.56 14.54 6.31
C GLU A 18 25.89 15.02 5.03
N ALA A 19 24.92 14.25 4.50
CA ALA A 19 24.22 14.58 3.26
C ALA A 19 23.36 15.86 3.35
N THR A 20 22.98 16.26 4.57
CA THR A 20 22.10 17.44 4.80
C THR A 20 22.84 18.63 5.44
N GLY A 21 24.14 18.50 5.71
CA GLY A 21 24.96 19.56 6.30
C GLY A 21 24.60 19.93 7.75
N ILE A 22 24.11 18.98 8.55
CA ILE A 22 23.73 19.16 9.96
C ILE A 22 24.50 18.20 10.85
N SER A 23 24.51 18.43 12.17
CA SER A 23 25.12 17.47 13.11
C SER A 23 24.28 16.19 13.24
N THR A 24 24.93 15.08 13.63
CA THR A 24 24.27 13.78 13.85
C THR A 24 23.19 13.88 14.92
N ASP A 25 23.41 14.62 15.99
CA ASP A 25 22.42 14.80 17.05
C ASP A 25 21.18 15.56 16.56
N VAL A 26 21.38 16.57 15.72
CA VAL A 26 20.26 17.31 15.09
C VAL A 26 19.50 16.40 14.13
N ALA A 27 20.19 15.56 13.34
CA ALA A 27 19.57 14.60 12.45
C ALA A 27 18.72 13.59 13.23
N LEU A 28 19.26 12.99 14.29
CA LEU A 28 18.55 12.04 15.15
C LEU A 28 17.30 12.66 15.78
N ASN A 29 17.43 13.85 16.35
CA ASN A 29 16.31 14.54 16.99
C ASN A 29 15.20 14.85 15.97
N ARG A 30 15.55 15.30 14.79
CA ARG A 30 14.57 15.56 13.71
C ARG A 30 13.87 14.29 13.24
N ILE A 31 14.59 13.17 13.09
CA ILE A 31 13.99 11.87 12.73
C ILE A 31 12.98 11.46 13.79
N ARG A 32 13.37 11.48 15.07
CA ARG A 32 12.47 11.14 16.19
C ARG A 32 11.24 12.04 16.25
N THR A 33 11.39 13.34 16.01
CA THR A 33 10.26 14.29 15.93
C THR A 33 9.31 13.89 14.81
N LEU A 34 9.82 13.61 13.60
CA LEU A 34 9.00 13.20 12.46
C LEU A 34 8.27 11.87 12.69
N GLU A 35 8.89 10.93 13.42
CA GLU A 35 8.25 9.68 13.83
C GLU A 35 7.16 9.93 14.89
N HIS A 36 7.43 10.76 15.87
CA HIS A 36 6.49 11.13 16.93
C HIS A 36 5.27 11.86 16.35
N GLU A 37 5.49 12.81 15.47
CA GLU A 37 4.45 13.57 14.78
C GLU A 37 3.72 12.78 13.69
N LYS A 38 4.09 11.50 13.50
CA LYS A 38 3.49 10.63 12.47
C LYS A 38 3.68 11.11 11.03
N VAL A 39 4.66 11.98 10.77
CA VAL A 39 5.11 12.32 9.43
C VAL A 39 5.81 11.12 8.81
N ILE A 40 6.69 10.45 9.57
CA ILE A 40 7.21 9.13 9.24
C ILE A 40 6.32 8.11 9.96
N VAL A 41 5.47 7.44 9.20
CA VAL A 41 4.52 6.46 9.74
C VAL A 41 5.17 5.08 9.91
N ARG A 42 6.05 4.71 8.95
CA ARG A 42 6.77 3.43 8.93
C ARG A 42 7.90 3.45 7.92
N TYR A 43 8.82 2.52 8.07
CA TYR A 43 9.78 2.14 7.05
C TYR A 43 9.30 0.85 6.38
N SER A 44 9.20 0.85 5.06
CA SER A 44 8.70 -0.30 4.29
C SER A 44 9.77 -0.83 3.34
N LEU A 45 9.77 -2.14 3.15
CA LEU A 45 10.53 -2.78 2.10
C LEU A 45 9.69 -2.77 0.81
N VAL A 46 10.28 -2.32 -0.28
CA VAL A 46 9.73 -2.49 -1.63
C VAL A 46 10.45 -3.67 -2.27
N THR A 47 9.68 -4.66 -2.68
CA THR A 47 10.19 -5.87 -3.34
C THR A 47 9.86 -5.83 -4.83
N ASP A 48 10.72 -6.42 -5.64
CA ASP A 48 10.43 -6.66 -7.05
C ASP A 48 9.61 -7.96 -7.17
N VAL A 49 8.33 -7.80 -7.45
CA VAL A 49 7.38 -8.92 -7.55
C VAL A 49 7.70 -9.85 -8.72
N GLN A 50 8.37 -9.34 -9.78
CA GLN A 50 8.79 -10.17 -10.91
C GLN A 50 9.92 -11.12 -10.51
N VAL A 51 10.89 -10.63 -9.71
CA VAL A 51 11.96 -11.46 -9.16
C VAL A 51 11.41 -12.54 -8.23
N LEU A 52 10.34 -12.23 -7.49
CA LEU A 52 9.63 -13.19 -6.63
C LEU A 52 8.72 -14.14 -7.43
N GLN A 53 8.60 -13.96 -8.74
CA GLN A 53 7.68 -14.72 -9.61
C GLN A 53 6.21 -14.62 -9.17
N HIS A 54 5.85 -13.52 -8.53
CA HIS A 54 4.48 -13.20 -8.15
C HIS A 54 3.77 -12.41 -9.25
N VAL A 55 2.46 -12.53 -9.28
CA VAL A 55 1.57 -11.68 -10.08
C VAL A 55 1.01 -10.55 -9.22
N ASN A 56 0.89 -9.37 -9.79
CA ASN A 56 0.25 -8.24 -9.14
C ASN A 56 -0.98 -7.79 -9.93
N PHE A 57 -2.07 -7.53 -9.23
CA PHE A 57 -3.31 -7.01 -9.79
C PHE A 57 -3.71 -5.71 -9.11
N TYR A 58 -4.07 -4.71 -9.91
CA TYR A 58 -4.87 -3.58 -9.46
C TYR A 58 -6.33 -3.88 -9.69
N VAL A 59 -7.13 -3.73 -8.64
CA VAL A 59 -8.56 -4.04 -8.68
C VAL A 59 -9.34 -2.79 -8.28
N LEU A 60 -10.18 -2.31 -9.18
CA LEU A 60 -11.12 -1.23 -8.94
C LEU A 60 -12.43 -1.85 -8.45
N ILE A 61 -12.94 -1.38 -7.33
CA ILE A 61 -14.18 -1.87 -6.70
C ILE A 61 -15.23 -0.77 -6.77
N TYR A 62 -16.38 -1.12 -7.29
CA TYR A 62 -17.58 -0.27 -7.37
C TYR A 62 -18.59 -0.79 -6.36
N LEU A 63 -19.01 0.06 -5.45
CA LEU A 63 -19.96 -0.28 -4.40
C LEU A 63 -21.34 0.32 -4.68
N ASN A 64 -22.38 -0.34 -4.19
CA ASN A 64 -23.75 0.14 -4.23
C ASN A 64 -24.46 -0.15 -2.90
N ASN A 65 -25.43 0.70 -2.54
CA ASN A 65 -26.26 0.56 -1.34
C ASN A 65 -25.46 0.38 -0.03
N VAL A 66 -24.33 1.04 0.09
CA VAL A 66 -23.39 0.90 1.18
C VAL A 66 -23.82 1.74 2.39
N ASN A 67 -23.86 1.13 3.58
CA ASN A 67 -23.88 1.84 4.86
C ASN A 67 -22.50 1.82 5.54
N ALA A 68 -22.28 2.75 6.47
CA ALA A 68 -21.00 2.94 7.14
C ALA A 68 -20.48 1.67 7.86
N ALA A 69 -21.39 0.87 8.44
CA ALA A 69 -21.02 -0.36 9.14
C ALA A 69 -20.51 -1.43 8.16
N ARG A 70 -21.21 -1.61 7.03
CA ARG A 70 -20.88 -2.60 6.02
C ARG A 70 -19.58 -2.21 5.28
N GLU A 71 -19.42 -0.91 5.01
CA GLU A 71 -18.18 -0.37 4.45
C GLU A 71 -16.98 -0.57 5.37
N LYS A 72 -17.16 -0.33 6.66
CA LYS A 72 -16.11 -0.61 7.67
C LYS A 72 -15.74 -2.09 7.69
N ALA A 73 -16.73 -2.98 7.64
CA ALA A 73 -16.50 -4.43 7.59
C ALA A 73 -15.70 -4.84 6.34
N PHE A 74 -16.03 -4.28 5.17
CA PHE A 74 -15.30 -4.48 3.92
C PHE A 74 -13.83 -4.09 4.06
N ARG A 75 -13.54 -2.87 4.53
CA ARG A 75 -12.16 -2.42 4.74
C ARG A 75 -11.40 -3.33 5.70
N GLN A 76 -12.01 -3.71 6.82
CA GLN A 76 -11.39 -4.59 7.80
C GLN A 76 -11.12 -5.99 7.26
N PHE A 77 -12.03 -6.52 6.44
CA PHE A 77 -11.83 -7.80 5.76
C PHE A 77 -10.64 -7.73 4.82
N CYS A 78 -10.60 -6.73 3.92
CA CYS A 78 -9.49 -6.53 3.00
C CYS A 78 -8.15 -6.33 3.72
N GLN A 79 -8.12 -5.57 4.83
CA GLN A 79 -6.91 -5.35 5.62
C GLN A 79 -6.34 -6.62 6.27
N ARG A 80 -7.16 -7.66 6.46
CA ARG A 80 -6.73 -8.95 7.02
C ARG A 80 -6.23 -9.93 5.96
N GLN A 81 -6.47 -9.65 4.68
CA GLN A 81 -6.02 -10.52 3.60
C GLN A 81 -4.52 -10.33 3.35
N PRO A 82 -3.70 -11.36 3.52
CA PRO A 82 -2.24 -11.23 3.41
C PRO A 82 -1.77 -10.86 2.00
N ASN A 83 -2.56 -11.18 0.98
CA ASN A 83 -2.27 -10.88 -0.42
C ASN A 83 -2.65 -9.45 -0.82
N ILE A 84 -3.42 -8.72 -0.02
CA ILE A 84 -3.76 -7.32 -0.29
C ILE A 84 -2.69 -6.42 0.30
N ILE A 85 -1.89 -5.81 -0.59
CA ILE A 85 -0.76 -4.97 -0.19
C ILE A 85 -1.21 -3.58 0.23
N TYR A 86 -2.19 -3.03 -0.48
CA TYR A 86 -2.85 -1.80 -0.07
C TYR A 86 -4.33 -1.78 -0.45
N ILE A 87 -5.06 -0.96 0.26
CA ILE A 87 -6.44 -0.58 -0.02
C ILE A 87 -6.55 0.94 0.04
N ILE A 88 -7.03 1.55 -1.02
CA ILE A 88 -7.26 3.00 -1.13
C ILE A 88 -8.75 3.24 -1.29
N LYS A 89 -9.32 4.15 -0.49
CA LYS A 89 -10.65 4.70 -0.74
C LYS A 89 -10.53 5.87 -1.69
N SER A 90 -11.24 5.83 -2.79
CA SER A 90 -11.23 6.85 -3.84
C SER A 90 -12.46 7.76 -3.76
N LEU A 91 -12.33 8.94 -4.30
CA LEU A 91 -13.43 9.85 -4.60
C LEU A 91 -13.44 10.05 -6.12
N GLY A 92 -14.37 9.41 -6.82
CA GLY A 92 -14.41 9.44 -8.28
C GLY A 92 -15.28 8.34 -8.86
N GLU A 93 -14.83 7.75 -9.94
CA GLU A 93 -15.58 6.75 -10.70
C GLU A 93 -15.74 5.43 -9.94
N TRP A 94 -14.73 5.04 -9.14
CA TRP A 94 -14.74 3.84 -8.29
C TRP A 94 -14.56 4.19 -6.82
N ASP A 95 -14.99 3.30 -5.91
CA ASP A 95 -14.98 3.53 -4.47
C ASP A 95 -13.67 3.10 -3.82
N TYR A 96 -13.12 1.96 -4.25
CA TYR A 96 -11.88 1.41 -3.71
C TYR A 96 -10.94 0.90 -4.79
N GLU A 97 -9.64 1.04 -4.50
CA GLU A 97 -8.57 0.41 -5.25
C GLU A 97 -7.81 -0.54 -4.33
N LEU A 98 -7.60 -1.77 -4.79
CA LEU A 98 -6.81 -2.78 -4.12
C LEU A 98 -5.57 -3.11 -4.96
N SER A 99 -4.41 -3.28 -4.32
CA SER A 99 -3.28 -3.98 -4.93
C SER A 99 -3.21 -5.37 -4.32
N ILE A 100 -3.26 -6.39 -5.17
CA ILE A 100 -3.22 -7.79 -4.75
C ILE A 100 -1.99 -8.44 -5.37
N GLU A 101 -1.07 -8.89 -4.49
CA GLU A 101 0.09 -9.68 -4.89
C GLU A 101 -0.13 -11.14 -4.52
N ALA A 102 0.08 -12.04 -5.46
CA ALA A 102 -0.14 -13.45 -5.27
C ALA A 102 0.89 -14.30 -6.01
N PRO A 103 1.24 -15.50 -5.49
CA PRO A 103 2.13 -16.42 -6.18
C PRO A 103 1.59 -16.86 -7.55
N THR A 104 0.27 -16.90 -7.70
CA THR A 104 -0.37 -17.36 -8.93
C THR A 104 -1.67 -16.59 -9.21
N VAL A 105 -2.11 -16.61 -10.47
CA VAL A 105 -3.44 -16.11 -10.86
C VAL A 105 -4.57 -16.87 -10.15
N ALA A 106 -4.37 -18.15 -9.85
CA ALA A 106 -5.35 -18.96 -9.09
C ALA A 106 -5.54 -18.38 -7.67
N THR A 107 -4.45 -18.09 -6.97
CA THR A 107 -4.51 -17.45 -5.64
C THR A 107 -5.19 -16.07 -5.69
N TYR A 108 -4.88 -15.26 -6.70
CA TYR A 108 -5.61 -14.00 -6.91
C TYR A 108 -7.12 -14.23 -7.04
N ARG A 109 -7.53 -15.22 -7.86
CA ARG A 109 -8.96 -15.54 -8.02
C ARG A 109 -9.63 -15.97 -6.71
N GLU A 110 -8.94 -16.77 -5.90
CA GLU A 110 -9.43 -17.19 -4.57
C GLU A 110 -9.67 -15.99 -3.66
N VAL A 111 -8.73 -15.04 -3.61
CA VAL A 111 -8.88 -13.80 -2.85
C VAL A 111 -10.09 -13.02 -3.33
N MET A 112 -10.23 -12.79 -4.65
CA MET A 112 -11.36 -12.05 -5.21
C MET A 112 -12.69 -12.77 -4.98
N MET A 113 -12.74 -14.09 -5.12
CA MET A 113 -13.95 -14.87 -4.82
C MET A 113 -14.35 -14.77 -3.35
N SER A 114 -13.39 -14.74 -2.43
CA SER A 114 -13.68 -14.57 -1.00
C SER A 114 -14.29 -13.20 -0.71
N ILE A 115 -13.74 -12.14 -1.32
CA ILE A 115 -14.26 -10.77 -1.21
C ILE A 115 -15.66 -10.67 -1.82
N ALA A 116 -15.83 -11.12 -3.06
CA ALA A 116 -17.09 -11.03 -3.78
C ALA A 116 -18.22 -11.83 -3.11
N ARG A 117 -17.90 -12.99 -2.52
CA ARG A 117 -18.87 -13.80 -1.75
C ARG A 117 -19.30 -13.12 -0.47
N GLU A 118 -18.34 -12.62 0.31
CA GLU A 118 -18.60 -11.97 1.59
C GLU A 118 -19.35 -10.66 1.46
N PHE A 119 -19.12 -9.92 0.37
CA PHE A 119 -19.65 -8.57 0.15
C PHE A 119 -20.53 -8.46 -1.11
N SER A 120 -21.18 -9.56 -1.51
CA SER A 120 -22.08 -9.62 -2.66
C SER A 120 -23.29 -8.66 -2.56
N ASP A 121 -23.60 -8.23 -1.34
CA ASP A 121 -24.68 -7.28 -1.03
C ASP A 121 -24.31 -5.82 -1.34
N ILE A 122 -23.02 -5.50 -1.38
CA ILE A 122 -22.56 -4.12 -1.58
C ILE A 122 -21.62 -3.96 -2.79
N ILE A 123 -20.98 -5.02 -3.28
CA ILE A 123 -20.13 -4.94 -4.49
C ILE A 123 -21.04 -5.01 -5.71
N GLN A 124 -21.09 -3.90 -6.45
CA GLN A 124 -21.79 -3.83 -7.72
C GLN A 124 -20.97 -4.45 -8.84
N GLU A 125 -19.70 -4.11 -8.91
CA GLU A 125 -18.76 -4.52 -9.94
C GLU A 125 -17.33 -4.45 -9.41
N TYR A 126 -16.43 -5.18 -10.05
CA TYR A 126 -14.98 -4.99 -9.88
C TYR A 126 -14.25 -5.23 -11.20
N ASN A 127 -13.19 -4.45 -11.42
CA ASN A 127 -12.32 -4.54 -12.57
C ASN A 127 -10.89 -4.85 -12.12
N GLY A 128 -10.39 -6.04 -12.44
CA GLY A 128 -9.03 -6.48 -12.14
C GLY A 128 -8.11 -6.34 -13.34
N MET A 129 -7.02 -5.59 -13.17
CA MET A 129 -5.98 -5.41 -14.18
C MET A 129 -4.69 -6.06 -13.71
N MET A 130 -4.13 -6.99 -14.47
CA MET A 130 -2.81 -7.53 -14.17
C MET A 130 -1.75 -6.50 -14.50
N VAL A 131 -0.86 -6.23 -13.55
CA VAL A 131 0.27 -5.32 -13.73
C VAL A 131 1.38 -6.07 -14.45
N GLU A 132 1.67 -5.68 -15.68
CA GLU A 132 2.78 -6.24 -16.43
C GLU A 132 4.12 -5.75 -15.87
N ARG A 133 4.22 -4.45 -15.60
CA ARG A 133 5.46 -3.82 -15.15
C ARG A 133 5.21 -2.56 -14.34
N LEU A 134 5.88 -2.44 -13.22
CA LEU A 134 5.97 -1.19 -12.45
C LEU A 134 7.18 -0.39 -12.95
N ALA A 135 6.93 0.63 -13.78
CA ALA A 135 8.01 1.38 -14.44
C ALA A 135 8.70 2.38 -13.50
N LYS A 136 7.99 2.88 -12.48
CA LYS A 136 8.53 3.83 -11.49
C LYS A 136 7.77 3.72 -10.18
N TYR A 137 8.51 3.66 -9.08
CA TYR A 137 7.99 3.77 -7.73
C TYR A 137 8.94 4.65 -6.91
N VAL A 138 8.58 5.90 -6.72
CA VAL A 138 9.36 6.87 -5.94
C VAL A 138 8.40 7.66 -5.08
N TYR A 139 8.62 7.66 -3.77
CA TYR A 139 8.01 8.65 -2.89
C TYR A 139 8.77 9.97 -3.02
N PRO A 140 8.05 11.09 -3.13
CA PRO A 140 8.66 12.41 -3.24
C PRO A 140 9.39 12.82 -1.96
#